data_a71e139620a391e27f2d542b99bce287
#
_entry.id   a71e139620a391e27f2d542b99bce287
#
_cell.length_a   1.000
_cell.length_b   1.000
_cell.length_c   1.000
_cell.angle_alpha   90.00
_cell.angle_beta   90.00
_cell.angle_gamma   90.00
#
_symmetry.space_group_name_H-M   'P 1'
#
loop_
_entity.id
_entity.type
_entity.pdbx_description
1 polymer ?
#
loop_
_entity_poly.entity_id
_entity_poly.type
_entity_poly.pdbx_seq_one_letter_code
_entity_poly.pdbx_strand_id
1 'polypeptide(L)'
;MRSFLATLALLLATVVGTVALTAYVASQTALSSHDSGRVLSSALHQPALRHQILSAVVPGYDTLPSPVQDELNRIAQNPKFDAAVRHVRIQADGTVQLAPLRHQLERWLRTHGQGPAASILSAVGGPVTVRLPRHVAHSYAQARRTAGTVARVSGAVAVALLLLALLISRSRRRTLGGVGWTILASCAATAVLWWAIPSLAGLASHRVWADALAAAAEGASYPTVISILIPVAVAGGIVVVVSFLLPRGRRS
;
A
#
# COMPACT_ATOMS: atom_id res chain seq x y z
N MET A 1 -15.18 -19.43 -34.64
CA MET A 1 -14.58 -20.03 -33.43
C MET A 1 -13.29 -19.33 -32.98
N ARG A 2 -12.26 -19.17 -33.83
CA ARG A 2 -10.96 -18.55 -33.43
C ARG A 2 -11.09 -17.12 -32.89
N SER A 3 -11.97 -16.29 -33.47
CA SER A 3 -12.20 -14.92 -32.96
C SER A 3 -12.83 -14.91 -31.57
N PHE A 4 -13.75 -15.83 -31.29
CA PHE A 4 -14.38 -15.97 -29.97
C PHE A 4 -13.36 -16.38 -28.91
N LEU A 5 -12.49 -17.35 -29.21
CA LEU A 5 -11.43 -17.79 -28.30
C LEU A 5 -10.44 -16.68 -27.99
N ALA A 6 -10.07 -15.85 -29.00
CA ALA A 6 -9.20 -14.71 -28.77
C ALA A 6 -9.85 -13.65 -27.86
N THR A 7 -11.15 -13.36 -28.04
CA THR A 7 -11.89 -12.43 -27.17
C THR A 7 -12.00 -12.97 -25.75
N LEU A 8 -12.29 -14.25 -25.59
CA LEU A 8 -12.37 -14.89 -24.28
C LEU A 8 -11.01 -14.83 -23.55
N ALA A 9 -9.91 -15.12 -24.29
CA ALA A 9 -8.56 -15.02 -23.73
C ALA A 9 -8.22 -13.59 -23.28
N LEU A 10 -8.64 -12.55 -24.03
CA LEU A 10 -8.46 -11.15 -23.63
C LEU A 10 -9.27 -10.79 -22.38
N LEU A 11 -10.53 -11.26 -22.29
CA LEU A 11 -11.36 -11.02 -21.10
C LEU A 11 -10.75 -11.69 -19.86
N LEU A 12 -10.32 -12.95 -19.97
CA LEU A 12 -9.63 -13.64 -18.90
C LEU A 12 -8.33 -12.92 -18.53
N ALA A 13 -7.55 -12.45 -19.52
CA ALA A 13 -6.34 -11.70 -19.28
C ALA A 13 -6.62 -10.38 -18.52
N THR A 14 -7.76 -9.71 -18.77
CA THR A 14 -8.16 -8.50 -18.04
C THR A 14 -8.39 -8.83 -16.55
N VAL A 15 -9.16 -9.86 -16.27
CA VAL A 15 -9.46 -10.27 -14.89
C VAL A 15 -8.18 -10.68 -14.15
N VAL A 16 -7.39 -11.57 -14.74
CA VAL A 16 -6.14 -12.04 -14.15
C VAL A 16 -5.12 -10.91 -14.03
N GLY A 17 -5.04 -10.01 -15.02
CA GLY A 17 -4.19 -8.83 -15.02
C GLY A 17 -4.57 -7.85 -13.91
N THR A 18 -5.87 -7.63 -13.68
CA THR A 18 -6.35 -6.82 -12.55
C THR A 18 -5.94 -7.42 -11.21
N VAL A 19 -6.11 -8.73 -11.03
CA VAL A 19 -5.67 -9.43 -9.81
C VAL A 19 -4.15 -9.31 -9.64
N ALA A 20 -3.37 -9.47 -10.71
CA ALA A 20 -1.92 -9.34 -10.68
C ALA A 20 -1.47 -7.93 -10.27
N LEU A 21 -2.04 -6.89 -10.89
CA LEU A 21 -1.73 -5.50 -10.59
C LEU A 21 -2.15 -5.13 -9.16
N THR A 22 -3.35 -5.51 -8.74
CA THR A 22 -3.84 -5.24 -7.38
C THR A 22 -2.96 -5.92 -6.33
N ALA A 23 -2.60 -7.19 -6.52
CA ALA A 23 -1.70 -7.92 -5.62
C ALA A 23 -0.28 -7.31 -5.62
N TYR A 24 0.22 -6.87 -6.77
CA TYR A 24 1.51 -6.19 -6.87
C TYR A 24 1.50 -4.85 -6.15
N VAL A 25 0.50 -4.01 -6.39
CA VAL A 25 0.33 -2.73 -5.71
C VAL A 25 0.24 -2.95 -4.19
N ALA A 26 -0.59 -3.90 -3.72
CA ALA A 26 -0.70 -4.21 -2.30
C ALA A 26 0.64 -4.66 -1.70
N SER A 27 1.44 -5.45 -2.42
CA SER A 27 2.76 -5.90 -1.96
C SER A 27 3.78 -4.76 -1.86
N GLN A 28 3.67 -3.75 -2.71
CA GLN A 28 4.58 -2.59 -2.75
C GLN A 28 4.13 -1.45 -1.84
N THR A 29 2.88 -1.43 -1.41
CA THR A 29 2.30 -0.38 -0.56
C THR A 29 2.05 -0.88 0.86
N ALA A 30 0.85 -1.38 1.13
CA ALA A 30 0.41 -1.76 2.47
C ALA A 30 1.26 -2.87 3.13
N LEU A 31 1.85 -3.76 2.31
CA LEU A 31 2.67 -4.87 2.77
C LEU A 31 4.19 -4.61 2.63
N SER A 32 4.58 -3.42 2.18
CA SER A 32 5.97 -3.01 2.07
C SER A 32 6.52 -2.56 3.42
N SER A 33 7.68 -3.08 3.82
CA SER A 33 8.38 -2.59 5.01
C SER A 33 8.89 -1.15 4.85
N HIS A 34 9.00 -0.66 3.61
CA HIS A 34 9.46 0.70 3.32
C HIS A 34 8.34 1.72 3.50
N ASP A 35 7.10 1.38 3.12
CA ASP A 35 5.95 2.29 3.21
C ASP A 35 5.22 2.19 4.56
N SER A 36 5.57 1.22 5.41
CA SER A 36 5.00 1.09 6.76
C SER A 36 5.16 2.37 7.60
N GLY A 37 6.28 3.07 7.45
CA GLY A 37 6.51 4.36 8.11
C GLY A 37 5.57 5.47 7.60
N ARG A 38 5.23 5.47 6.31
CA ARG A 38 4.26 6.42 5.72
C ARG A 38 2.85 6.16 6.22
N VAL A 39 2.46 4.89 6.30
CA VAL A 39 1.15 4.50 6.87
C VAL A 39 1.07 4.91 8.34
N LEU A 40 2.13 4.66 9.12
CA LEU A 40 2.20 5.07 10.52
C LEU A 40 2.15 6.59 10.67
N SER A 41 2.84 7.34 9.80
CA SER A 41 2.80 8.80 9.73
C SER A 41 1.38 9.31 9.45
N SER A 42 0.70 8.76 8.45
CA SER A 42 -0.69 9.10 8.16
C SER A 42 -1.64 8.72 9.29
N ALA A 43 -1.39 7.60 9.98
CA ALA A 43 -2.17 7.16 11.12
C ALA A 43 -2.06 8.13 12.32
N LEU A 44 -0.89 8.77 12.53
CA LEU A 44 -0.70 9.78 13.57
C LEU A 44 -1.54 11.06 13.36
N HIS A 45 -1.92 11.35 12.13
CA HIS A 45 -2.83 12.47 11.85
C HIS A 45 -4.29 12.16 12.20
N GLN A 46 -4.64 10.88 12.37
CA GLN A 46 -5.96 10.43 12.80
C GLN A 46 -6.05 10.42 14.34
N PRO A 47 -6.98 11.19 14.97
CA PRO A 47 -7.02 11.31 16.45
C PRO A 47 -7.16 9.96 17.17
N ALA A 48 -8.02 9.08 16.65
CA ALA A 48 -8.27 7.76 17.23
C ALA A 48 -7.04 6.84 17.21
N LEU A 49 -6.26 6.87 16.14
CA LEU A 49 -5.06 6.05 16.00
C LEU A 49 -3.87 6.67 16.73
N ARG A 50 -3.78 7.99 16.76
CA ARG A 50 -2.72 8.71 17.47
C ARG A 50 -2.68 8.35 18.95
N HIS A 51 -3.83 8.37 19.62
CA HIS A 51 -3.93 7.98 21.01
C HIS A 51 -3.40 6.56 21.25
N GLN A 52 -3.82 5.61 20.42
CA GLN A 52 -3.34 4.21 20.52
C GLN A 52 -1.84 4.09 20.23
N ILE A 53 -1.31 4.84 19.27
CA ILE A 53 0.13 4.82 18.98
C ILE A 53 0.91 5.45 20.12
N LEU A 54 0.46 6.56 20.67
CA LEU A 54 1.12 7.22 21.80
C LEU A 54 1.10 6.36 23.05
N SER A 55 0.00 5.69 23.36
CA SER A 55 -0.09 4.76 24.51
C SER A 55 0.82 3.54 24.32
N ALA A 56 1.05 3.11 23.08
CA ALA A 56 1.99 2.02 22.78
C ALA A 56 3.46 2.45 22.86
N VAL A 57 3.77 3.71 22.51
CA VAL A 57 5.14 4.27 22.50
C VAL A 57 5.57 4.77 23.87
N VAL A 58 4.62 5.36 24.62
CA VAL A 58 4.84 5.96 25.94
C VAL A 58 4.10 5.12 26.98
N PRO A 59 4.80 4.21 27.68
CA PRO A 59 4.18 3.41 28.74
C PRO A 59 3.56 4.32 29.81
N GLY A 60 2.30 4.05 30.17
CA GLY A 60 1.57 4.89 31.12
C GLY A 60 1.06 6.22 30.54
N TYR A 61 0.95 6.36 29.20
CA TYR A 61 0.44 7.57 28.56
C TYR A 61 -0.89 8.06 29.17
N ASP A 62 -1.81 7.16 29.46
CA ASP A 62 -3.13 7.47 30.03
C ASP A 62 -3.08 7.94 31.50
N THR A 63 -1.96 7.68 32.19
CA THR A 63 -1.73 8.12 33.57
C THR A 63 -0.94 9.43 33.66
N LEU A 64 -0.50 9.98 32.51
CA LEU A 64 0.22 11.25 32.49
C LEU A 64 -0.73 12.43 32.74
N PRO A 65 -0.25 13.51 33.36
CA PRO A 65 -1.02 14.76 33.50
C PRO A 65 -1.47 15.29 32.12
N SER A 66 -2.70 15.84 32.06
CA SER A 66 -3.28 16.38 30.84
C SER A 66 -2.34 17.30 30.02
N PRO A 67 -1.61 18.25 30.65
CA PRO A 67 -0.72 19.14 29.87
C PRO A 67 0.43 18.39 29.19
N VAL A 68 0.86 17.25 29.75
CA VAL A 68 1.89 16.41 29.13
C VAL A 68 1.31 15.59 27.98
N GLN A 69 0.08 15.08 28.12
CA GLN A 69 -0.63 14.40 27.03
C GLN A 69 -0.88 15.35 25.85
N ASP A 70 -1.31 16.59 26.14
CA ASP A 70 -1.55 17.60 25.11
C ASP A 70 -0.27 17.96 24.36
N GLU A 71 0.85 18.09 25.09
CA GLU A 71 2.14 18.35 24.46
C GLU A 71 2.61 17.18 23.59
N LEU A 72 2.46 15.94 24.05
CA LEU A 72 2.76 14.73 23.26
C LEU A 72 1.88 14.67 22.00
N ASN A 73 0.60 15.00 22.10
CA ASN A 73 -0.29 15.10 20.96
C ASN A 73 0.16 16.17 19.96
N ARG A 74 0.63 17.33 20.46
CA ARG A 74 1.16 18.40 19.61
C ARG A 74 2.46 18.02 18.91
N ILE A 75 3.34 17.30 19.62
CA ILE A 75 4.59 16.77 19.05
C ILE A 75 4.29 15.76 17.95
N ALA A 76 3.33 14.86 18.17
CA ALA A 76 2.94 13.85 17.20
C ALA A 76 2.39 14.45 15.88
N GLN A 77 1.93 15.69 15.91
CA GLN A 77 1.48 16.45 14.74
C GLN A 77 2.59 17.28 14.08
N ASN A 78 3.79 17.34 14.67
CA ASN A 78 4.89 18.14 14.16
C ASN A 78 5.50 17.48 12.91
N PRO A 79 5.72 18.23 11.79
CA PRO A 79 6.31 17.71 10.56
C PRO A 79 7.69 17.06 10.75
N LYS A 80 8.47 17.51 11.72
CA LYS A 80 9.79 16.93 12.05
C LYS A 80 9.65 15.55 12.70
N PHE A 81 8.61 15.35 13.51
CA PHE A 81 8.30 14.06 14.10
C PHE A 81 7.76 13.11 13.03
N ASP A 82 6.92 13.60 12.15
CA ASP A 82 6.41 12.88 10.98
C ASP A 82 7.53 12.35 10.10
N ALA A 83 8.55 13.16 9.82
CA ALA A 83 9.72 12.73 9.08
C ALA A 83 10.47 11.56 9.75
N ALA A 84 10.50 11.52 11.09
CA ALA A 84 11.11 10.40 11.83
C ALA A 84 10.27 9.13 11.78
N VAL A 85 8.97 9.29 11.90
CA VAL A 85 8.02 8.18 11.83
C VAL A 85 8.13 7.46 10.50
N ARG A 86 8.36 8.19 9.41
CA ARG A 86 8.57 7.62 8.06
C ARG A 86 9.76 6.66 7.97
N HIS A 87 10.71 6.73 8.89
CA HIS A 87 11.85 5.82 8.95
C HIS A 87 11.60 4.56 9.79
N VAL A 88 10.45 4.47 10.46
CA VAL A 88 10.05 3.27 11.20
C VAL A 88 9.77 2.13 10.23
N ARG A 89 10.36 0.98 10.49
CA ARG A 89 10.19 -0.22 9.69
C ARG A 89 9.53 -1.31 10.51
N ILE A 90 8.55 -1.96 9.93
CA ILE A 90 7.99 -3.20 10.47
C ILE A 90 8.83 -4.35 9.94
N GLN A 91 9.47 -5.09 10.84
CA GLN A 91 10.27 -6.25 10.48
C GLN A 91 9.36 -7.43 10.08
N ALA A 92 9.93 -8.41 9.37
CA ALA A 92 9.18 -9.57 8.87
C ALA A 92 8.61 -10.46 10.00
N ASP A 93 9.17 -10.34 11.21
CA ASP A 93 8.72 -11.02 12.44
C ASP A 93 7.59 -10.26 13.18
N GLY A 94 7.12 -9.15 12.61
CA GLY A 94 6.12 -8.28 13.22
C GLY A 94 6.67 -7.37 14.32
N THR A 95 7.99 -7.25 14.45
CA THR A 95 8.62 -6.33 15.39
C THR A 95 8.68 -4.94 14.77
N VAL A 96 8.15 -3.95 15.48
CA VAL A 96 8.24 -2.52 15.11
C VAL A 96 9.34 -1.90 15.97
N GLN A 97 10.41 -1.42 15.32
CA GLN A 97 11.49 -0.71 16.01
C GLN A 97 11.11 0.75 16.19
N LEU A 98 10.72 1.14 17.40
CA LEU A 98 10.35 2.50 17.78
C LEU A 98 11.52 3.29 18.41
N ALA A 99 12.70 2.68 18.53
CA ALA A 99 13.88 3.31 19.11
C ALA A 99 14.24 4.66 18.43
N PRO A 100 14.18 4.81 17.10
CA PRO A 100 14.43 6.10 16.43
C PRO A 100 13.44 7.20 16.85
N LEU A 101 12.16 6.81 17.05
CA LEU A 101 11.12 7.74 17.48
C LEU A 101 11.36 8.23 18.91
N ARG A 102 11.73 7.32 19.79
CA ARG A 102 12.04 7.66 21.19
C ARG A 102 13.20 8.65 21.28
N HIS A 103 14.32 8.40 20.60
CA HIS A 103 15.46 9.32 20.60
C HIS A 103 15.15 10.69 20.03
N GLN A 104 14.25 10.77 19.05
CA GLN A 104 13.83 12.06 18.53
C GLN A 104 12.89 12.78 19.49
N LEU A 105 11.98 12.04 20.15
CA LEU A 105 11.10 12.59 21.16
C LEU A 105 11.90 13.11 22.36
N GLU A 106 12.88 12.36 22.86
CA GLU A 106 13.79 12.77 23.92
C GLU A 106 14.56 14.04 23.54
N ARG A 107 15.13 14.10 22.36
CA ARG A 107 15.85 15.29 21.86
C ARG A 107 14.94 16.51 21.78
N TRP A 108 13.73 16.31 21.26
CA TRP A 108 12.78 17.39 21.13
C TRP A 108 12.35 17.94 22.49
N LEU A 109 12.01 17.05 23.45
CA LEU A 109 11.65 17.46 24.81
C LEU A 109 12.77 18.22 25.50
N ARG A 110 14.02 17.81 25.35
CA ARG A 110 15.20 18.53 25.90
C ARG A 110 15.35 19.92 25.28
N THR A 111 15.16 20.06 23.99
CA THR A 111 15.34 21.34 23.28
C THR A 111 14.22 22.34 23.56
N HIS A 112 13.05 21.88 24.02
CA HIS A 112 11.89 22.73 24.31
C HIS A 112 11.66 22.92 25.84
N GLY A 113 12.69 22.71 26.65
CA GLY A 113 12.62 22.97 28.08
C GLY A 113 11.84 21.95 28.92
N GLN A 114 11.41 20.86 28.32
CA GLN A 114 10.68 19.75 28.98
C GLN A 114 11.65 18.70 29.55
N GLY A 115 12.72 19.14 30.22
CA GLY A 115 13.75 18.27 30.79
C GLY A 115 13.20 17.14 31.70
N PRO A 116 12.24 17.44 32.62
CA PRO A 116 11.63 16.40 33.44
C PRO A 116 10.91 15.31 32.63
N ALA A 117 10.17 15.68 31.60
CA ALA A 117 9.50 14.72 30.72
C ALA A 117 10.51 13.89 29.90
N ALA A 118 11.60 14.49 29.44
CA ALA A 118 12.68 13.78 28.77
C ALA A 118 13.39 12.79 29.72
N SER A 119 13.59 13.13 31.00
CA SER A 119 14.19 12.23 31.98
C SER A 119 13.29 11.04 32.31
N ILE A 120 11.99 11.25 32.42
CA ILE A 120 11.02 10.15 32.58
C ILE A 120 11.08 9.21 31.36
N LEU A 121 11.07 9.76 30.16
CA LEU A 121 11.15 8.98 28.92
C LEU A 121 12.48 8.20 28.82
N SER A 122 13.59 8.76 29.29
CA SER A 122 14.90 8.09 29.32
C SER A 122 15.00 7.05 30.41
N ALA A 123 14.34 7.25 31.57
CA ALA A 123 14.34 6.33 32.71
C ALA A 123 13.49 5.06 32.44
N VAL A 124 12.49 5.14 31.58
CA VAL A 124 11.75 3.97 31.08
C VAL A 124 12.65 3.20 30.10
N GLY A 125 13.76 2.64 30.63
CA GLY A 125 14.76 1.91 29.87
C GLY A 125 14.22 0.62 29.25
N GLY A 126 14.59 0.38 28.00
CA GLY A 126 14.35 -0.88 27.30
C GLY A 126 14.27 -0.65 25.78
N PRO A 127 14.52 -1.68 24.98
CA PRO A 127 14.28 -1.60 23.55
C PRO A 127 12.79 -1.38 23.34
N VAL A 128 12.39 -0.21 22.84
CA VAL A 128 11.00 0.08 22.48
C VAL A 128 10.71 -0.70 21.18
N THR A 129 10.54 -1.99 21.37
CA THR A 129 10.07 -2.88 20.31
C THR A 129 8.64 -3.27 20.67
N VAL A 130 7.69 -2.76 19.92
CA VAL A 130 6.32 -3.23 20.02
C VAL A 130 6.21 -4.48 19.15
N ARG A 131 5.95 -5.60 19.77
CA ARG A 131 5.61 -6.82 19.04
C ARG A 131 4.13 -6.80 18.73
N LEU A 132 3.79 -6.83 17.47
CA LEU A 132 2.42 -7.09 17.06
C LEU A 132 1.95 -8.43 17.65
N PRO A 133 0.69 -8.56 18.05
CA PRO A 133 0.14 -9.83 18.50
C PRO A 133 0.48 -10.93 17.49
N ARG A 134 0.87 -12.12 17.96
CA ARG A 134 1.39 -13.21 17.11
C ARG A 134 0.47 -13.53 15.93
N HIS A 135 -0.85 -13.50 16.13
CA HIS A 135 -1.82 -13.72 15.05
C HIS A 135 -1.78 -12.61 13.99
N VAL A 136 -1.57 -11.34 14.37
CA VAL A 136 -1.47 -10.22 13.42
C VAL A 136 -0.15 -10.28 12.66
N ALA A 137 0.96 -10.54 13.35
CA ALA A 137 2.28 -10.66 12.74
C ALA A 137 2.31 -11.82 11.73
N HIS A 138 1.73 -12.98 12.10
CA HIS A 138 1.64 -14.14 11.21
C HIS A 138 0.76 -13.86 10.00
N SER A 139 -0.41 -13.27 10.20
CA SER A 139 -1.33 -12.90 9.11
C SER A 139 -0.69 -11.89 8.16
N TYR A 140 0.04 -10.89 8.69
CA TYR A 140 0.76 -9.90 7.88
C TYR A 140 1.87 -10.56 7.05
N ALA A 141 2.71 -11.40 7.66
CA ALA A 141 3.78 -12.11 6.97
C ALA A 141 3.23 -13.06 5.89
N GLN A 142 2.14 -13.76 6.20
CA GLN A 142 1.46 -14.62 5.25
C GLN A 142 0.85 -13.81 4.10
N ALA A 143 0.13 -12.72 4.39
CA ALA A 143 -0.47 -11.84 3.38
C ALA A 143 0.60 -11.30 2.43
N ARG A 144 1.76 -10.85 2.96
CA ARG A 144 2.88 -10.35 2.17
C ARG A 144 3.44 -11.42 1.22
N ARG A 145 3.66 -12.65 1.72
CA ARG A 145 4.15 -13.77 0.90
C ARG A 145 3.13 -14.13 -0.17
N THR A 146 1.87 -14.27 0.22
CA THR A 146 0.77 -14.62 -0.68
C THR A 146 0.58 -13.55 -1.76
N ALA A 147 0.55 -12.26 -1.41
CA ALA A 147 0.42 -11.17 -2.38
C ALA A 147 1.56 -11.19 -3.41
N GLY A 148 2.81 -11.38 -2.97
CA GLY A 148 3.95 -11.47 -3.87
C GLY A 148 3.90 -12.70 -4.81
N THR A 149 3.43 -13.83 -4.30
CA THR A 149 3.27 -15.05 -5.11
C THR A 149 2.10 -14.91 -6.09
N VAL A 150 0.95 -14.42 -5.62
CA VAL A 150 -0.23 -14.15 -6.46
C VAL A 150 0.13 -13.17 -7.57
N ALA A 151 0.83 -12.06 -7.27
CA ALA A 151 1.24 -11.09 -8.27
C ALA A 151 2.11 -11.72 -9.38
N ARG A 152 3.08 -12.55 -9.02
CA ARG A 152 3.96 -13.23 -9.99
C ARG A 152 3.23 -14.26 -10.83
N VAL A 153 2.46 -15.14 -10.19
CA VAL A 153 1.76 -16.22 -10.87
C VAL A 153 0.67 -15.66 -11.78
N SER A 154 -0.19 -14.77 -11.26
CA SER A 154 -1.25 -14.17 -12.07
C SER A 154 -0.68 -13.24 -13.16
N GLY A 155 0.43 -12.55 -12.91
CA GLY A 155 1.13 -11.78 -13.94
C GLY A 155 1.64 -12.68 -15.08
N ALA A 156 2.28 -13.80 -14.77
CA ALA A 156 2.74 -14.75 -15.76
C ALA A 156 1.57 -15.37 -16.57
N VAL A 157 0.47 -15.70 -15.89
CA VAL A 157 -0.74 -16.21 -16.55
C VAL A 157 -1.38 -15.14 -17.45
N ALA A 158 -1.44 -13.90 -17.01
CA ALA A 158 -1.97 -12.79 -17.84
C ALA A 158 -1.14 -12.62 -19.12
N VAL A 159 0.20 -12.62 -19.02
CA VAL A 159 1.10 -12.52 -20.17
C VAL A 159 0.91 -13.72 -21.08
N ALA A 160 0.82 -14.95 -20.56
CA ALA A 160 0.57 -16.14 -21.35
C ALA A 160 -0.75 -16.06 -22.12
N LEU A 161 -1.83 -15.57 -21.47
CA LEU A 161 -3.13 -15.39 -22.12
C LEU A 161 -3.08 -14.33 -23.24
N LEU A 162 -2.34 -13.22 -23.02
CA LEU A 162 -2.14 -12.19 -24.05
C LEU A 162 -1.37 -12.74 -25.26
N LEU A 163 -0.30 -13.52 -25.01
CA LEU A 163 0.45 -14.18 -26.07
C LEU A 163 -0.41 -15.20 -26.82
N LEU A 164 -1.19 -16.00 -26.10
CA LEU A 164 -2.12 -16.96 -26.69
C LEU A 164 -3.16 -16.27 -27.58
N ALA A 165 -3.73 -15.15 -27.11
CA ALA A 165 -4.67 -14.35 -27.90
C ALA A 165 -4.02 -13.84 -29.20
N LEU A 166 -2.76 -13.41 -29.17
CA LEU A 166 -2.00 -12.98 -30.33
C LEU A 166 -1.71 -14.12 -31.32
N LEU A 167 -1.39 -15.33 -30.80
CA LEU A 167 -1.09 -16.49 -31.63
C LEU A 167 -2.34 -17.06 -32.33
N ILE A 168 -3.49 -17.11 -31.63
CA ILE A 168 -4.74 -17.65 -32.20
C ILE A 168 -5.39 -16.66 -33.17
N SER A 169 -5.13 -15.39 -33.03
CA SER A 169 -5.80 -14.37 -33.79
C SER A 169 -5.32 -14.29 -35.24
N ARG A 170 -6.29 -14.27 -36.16
CA ARG A 170 -6.06 -14.10 -37.59
C ARG A 170 -5.79 -12.64 -38.01
N SER A 171 -6.21 -11.66 -37.14
CA SER A 171 -6.03 -10.23 -37.41
C SER A 171 -5.16 -9.58 -36.32
N ARG A 172 -3.84 -9.61 -36.54
CA ARG A 172 -2.84 -9.07 -35.59
C ARG A 172 -3.16 -7.65 -35.10
N ARG A 173 -3.65 -6.79 -36.00
CA ARG A 173 -4.01 -5.41 -35.68
C ARG A 173 -5.11 -5.30 -34.62
N ARG A 174 -6.23 -6.04 -34.80
CA ARG A 174 -7.36 -5.99 -33.85
C ARG A 174 -6.97 -6.56 -32.50
N THR A 175 -6.17 -7.61 -32.51
CA THR A 175 -5.74 -8.24 -31.26
C THR A 175 -4.73 -7.40 -30.50
N LEU A 176 -3.79 -6.72 -31.19
CA LEU A 176 -2.89 -5.76 -30.56
C LEU A 176 -3.67 -4.60 -29.92
N GLY A 177 -4.66 -4.06 -30.60
CA GLY A 177 -5.55 -3.07 -30.02
C GLY A 177 -6.28 -3.62 -28.79
N GLY A 178 -6.79 -4.85 -28.88
CA GLY A 178 -7.42 -5.56 -27.73
C GLY A 178 -6.47 -5.73 -26.54
N VAL A 179 -5.21 -6.10 -26.79
CA VAL A 179 -4.17 -6.22 -25.74
C VAL A 179 -3.96 -4.87 -25.03
N GLY A 180 -3.80 -3.79 -25.78
CA GLY A 180 -3.64 -2.46 -25.20
C GLY A 180 -4.85 -2.04 -24.34
N TRP A 181 -6.06 -2.28 -24.82
CA TRP A 181 -7.29 -2.04 -24.06
C TRP A 181 -7.39 -2.92 -22.81
N THR A 182 -6.97 -4.18 -22.88
CA THR A 182 -6.90 -5.09 -21.70
C THR A 182 -6.00 -4.50 -20.62
N ILE A 183 -4.82 -4.00 -20.98
CA ILE A 183 -3.88 -3.37 -20.05
C ILE A 183 -4.52 -2.12 -19.41
N LEU A 184 -5.11 -1.23 -20.23
CA LEU A 184 -5.77 -0.03 -19.74
C LEU A 184 -6.95 -0.35 -18.80
N ALA A 185 -7.78 -1.33 -19.17
CA ALA A 185 -8.91 -1.77 -18.37
C ALA A 185 -8.45 -2.36 -17.02
N SER A 186 -7.35 -3.15 -17.02
CA SER A 186 -6.77 -3.67 -15.78
C SER A 186 -6.22 -2.56 -14.88
N CYS A 187 -5.57 -1.53 -15.45
CA CYS A 187 -5.12 -0.37 -14.68
C CYS A 187 -6.31 0.41 -14.08
N ALA A 188 -7.35 0.68 -14.89
CA ALA A 188 -8.54 1.38 -14.44
C ALA A 188 -9.27 0.61 -13.33
N ALA A 189 -9.46 -0.71 -13.50
CA ALA A 189 -10.08 -1.56 -12.49
C ALA A 189 -9.27 -1.59 -11.19
N THR A 190 -7.93 -1.67 -11.27
CA THR A 190 -7.06 -1.61 -10.10
C THR A 190 -7.17 -0.26 -9.38
N ALA A 191 -7.21 0.85 -10.12
CA ALA A 191 -7.37 2.18 -9.54
C ALA A 191 -8.73 2.32 -8.82
N VAL A 192 -9.81 1.84 -9.44
CA VAL A 192 -11.16 1.84 -8.83
C VAL A 192 -11.19 0.96 -7.58
N LEU A 193 -10.63 -0.25 -7.63
CA LEU A 193 -10.56 -1.14 -6.47
C LEU A 193 -9.77 -0.48 -5.33
N TRP A 194 -8.66 0.19 -5.65
CA TRP A 194 -7.85 0.87 -4.64
C TRP A 194 -8.60 2.01 -3.98
N TRP A 195 -9.31 2.81 -4.77
CA TRP A 195 -10.15 3.89 -4.26
C TRP A 195 -11.36 3.38 -3.45
N ALA A 196 -11.87 2.19 -3.75
CA ALA A 196 -12.98 1.58 -3.03
C ALA A 196 -12.59 0.88 -1.71
N ILE A 197 -11.29 0.64 -1.45
CA ILE A 197 -10.82 -0.08 -0.25
C ILE A 197 -11.34 0.53 1.06
N PRO A 198 -11.27 1.87 1.30
CA PRO A 198 -11.78 2.46 2.54
C PRO A 198 -13.27 2.22 2.74
N SER A 199 -14.06 2.39 1.67
CA SER A 199 -15.50 2.15 1.72
C SER A 199 -15.85 0.69 2.02
N LEU A 200 -15.07 -0.24 1.47
CA LEU A 200 -15.25 -1.67 1.72
C LEU A 200 -14.79 -2.07 3.13
N ALA A 201 -13.72 -1.46 3.64
CA ALA A 201 -13.25 -1.69 5.00
C ALA A 201 -14.31 -1.25 6.02
N GLY A 202 -14.97 -0.12 5.81
CA GLY A 202 -16.08 0.37 6.65
C GLY A 202 -17.28 -0.58 6.68
N LEU A 203 -17.57 -1.24 5.55
CA LEU A 203 -18.64 -2.24 5.47
C LEU A 203 -18.25 -3.57 6.15
N ALA A 204 -16.98 -3.92 6.16
CA ALA A 204 -16.49 -5.20 6.69
C ALA A 204 -16.18 -5.16 8.20
N SER A 205 -15.85 -3.99 8.73
CA SER A 205 -15.48 -3.80 10.13
C SER A 205 -16.32 -2.68 10.76
N HIS A 206 -17.17 -3.01 11.73
CA HIS A 206 -17.88 -2.01 12.55
C HIS A 206 -16.95 -1.29 13.56
N ARG A 207 -15.63 -1.25 13.31
CA ARG A 207 -14.63 -0.68 14.22
C ARG A 207 -14.03 0.60 13.64
N VAL A 208 -14.25 1.71 14.31
CA VAL A 208 -13.77 3.06 13.92
C VAL A 208 -12.27 3.10 13.59
N TRP A 209 -11.46 2.29 14.27
CA TRP A 209 -10.01 2.23 14.01
C TRP A 209 -9.66 1.60 12.66
N ALA A 210 -10.49 0.67 12.17
CA ALA A 210 -10.22 0.02 10.88
C ALA A 210 -10.44 0.98 9.71
N ASP A 211 -11.47 1.83 9.80
CA ASP A 211 -11.74 2.87 8.80
C ASP A 211 -10.61 3.92 8.80
N ALA A 212 -10.17 4.33 9.99
CA ALA A 212 -9.06 5.26 10.12
C ALA A 212 -7.74 4.68 9.58
N LEU A 213 -7.48 3.39 9.82
CA LEU A 213 -6.30 2.70 9.28
C LEU A 213 -6.37 2.55 7.76
N ALA A 214 -7.55 2.21 7.22
CA ALA A 214 -7.75 2.10 5.78
C ALA A 214 -7.56 3.44 5.08
N ALA A 215 -8.10 4.53 5.62
CA ALA A 215 -7.91 5.88 5.10
C ALA A 215 -6.44 6.34 5.19
N ALA A 216 -5.75 6.02 6.30
CA ALA A 216 -4.33 6.30 6.45
C ALA A 216 -3.47 5.53 5.45
N ALA A 217 -3.80 4.25 5.21
CA ALA A 217 -3.10 3.41 4.24
C ALA A 217 -3.34 3.88 2.80
N GLU A 218 -4.56 4.31 2.46
CA GLU A 218 -4.88 4.89 1.16
C GLU A 218 -4.06 6.15 0.90
N GLY A 219 -4.12 7.14 1.81
CA GLY A 219 -3.38 8.40 1.64
C GLY A 219 -1.87 8.21 1.53
N ALA A 220 -1.30 7.28 2.32
CA ALA A 220 0.12 6.98 2.30
C ALA A 220 0.58 6.26 1.02
N SER A 221 -0.29 5.41 0.45
CA SER A 221 0.05 4.58 -0.70
C SER A 221 -0.22 5.25 -2.05
N TYR A 222 -1.02 6.31 -2.09
CA TYR A 222 -1.42 6.99 -3.32
C TYR A 222 -0.26 7.34 -4.27
N PRO A 223 0.87 7.93 -3.82
CA PRO A 223 2.01 8.21 -4.69
C PRO A 223 2.63 6.95 -5.30
N THR A 224 2.72 5.87 -4.51
CA THR A 224 3.28 4.59 -4.95
C THR A 224 2.35 3.91 -5.97
N VAL A 225 1.05 3.95 -5.74
CA VAL A 225 0.04 3.42 -6.68
C VAL A 225 0.14 4.12 -8.03
N ILE A 226 0.17 5.44 -8.03
CA ILE A 226 0.30 6.25 -9.26
C ILE A 226 1.61 5.91 -9.98
N SER A 227 2.74 5.84 -9.26
CA SER A 227 4.04 5.54 -9.86
C SER A 227 4.11 4.16 -10.53
N ILE A 228 3.26 3.22 -10.10
CA ILE A 228 3.13 1.89 -10.71
C ILE A 228 2.15 1.91 -11.89
N LEU A 229 0.98 2.52 -11.71
CA LEU A 229 -0.09 2.47 -12.70
C LEU A 229 0.20 3.33 -13.93
N ILE A 230 0.85 4.49 -13.80
CA ILE A 230 1.15 5.38 -14.94
C ILE A 230 2.02 4.68 -15.99
N PRO A 231 3.18 4.09 -15.67
CA PRO A 231 4.00 3.41 -16.68
C PRO A 231 3.26 2.27 -17.39
N VAL A 232 2.46 1.50 -16.65
CA VAL A 232 1.68 0.38 -17.20
C VAL A 232 0.58 0.92 -18.13
N ALA A 233 -0.12 1.97 -17.74
CA ALA A 233 -1.14 2.61 -18.56
C ALA A 233 -0.54 3.24 -19.83
N VAL A 234 0.62 3.90 -19.72
CA VAL A 234 1.36 4.45 -20.87
C VAL A 234 1.75 3.32 -21.83
N ALA A 235 2.28 2.20 -21.33
CA ALA A 235 2.60 1.04 -22.17
C ALA A 235 1.37 0.51 -22.88
N GLY A 236 0.23 0.37 -22.18
CA GLY A 236 -1.04 -0.01 -22.79
C GLY A 236 -1.50 0.96 -23.88
N GLY A 237 -1.40 2.27 -23.63
CA GLY A 237 -1.71 3.32 -24.59
C GLY A 237 -0.84 3.26 -25.86
N ILE A 238 0.47 3.05 -25.69
CA ILE A 238 1.41 2.88 -26.80
C ILE A 238 1.00 1.68 -27.67
N VAL A 239 0.65 0.54 -27.07
CA VAL A 239 0.21 -0.66 -27.79
C VAL A 239 -1.07 -0.37 -28.58
N VAL A 240 -2.02 0.39 -28.02
CA VAL A 240 -3.23 0.83 -28.74
C VAL A 240 -2.85 1.68 -29.94
N VAL A 241 -2.03 2.71 -29.77
CA VAL A 241 -1.59 3.62 -30.84
C VAL A 241 -0.87 2.84 -31.96
N VAL A 242 0.08 1.98 -31.61
CA VAL A 242 0.80 1.12 -32.54
C VAL A 242 -0.17 0.24 -33.36
N SER A 243 -1.23 -0.27 -32.69
CA SER A 243 -2.25 -1.06 -33.39
C SER A 243 -2.96 -0.30 -34.50
N PHE A 244 -3.14 1.02 -34.35
CA PHE A 244 -3.74 1.88 -35.40
C PHE A 244 -2.79 2.17 -36.54
N LEU A 245 -1.49 2.23 -36.29
CA LEU A 245 -0.46 2.52 -37.31
C LEU A 245 -0.15 1.31 -38.19
N LEU A 246 -0.47 0.09 -37.77
CA LEU A 246 -0.25 -1.09 -38.58
C LEU A 246 -1.13 -1.08 -39.83
N PRO A 247 -0.56 -1.34 -41.03
CA PRO A 247 -1.31 -1.35 -42.27
C PRO A 247 -2.42 -2.39 -42.24
N ARG A 248 -3.58 -2.03 -42.80
CA ARG A 248 -4.67 -2.98 -43.00
C ARG A 248 -4.18 -4.00 -44.03
N GLY A 249 -3.81 -5.21 -43.56
CA GLY A 249 -3.43 -6.29 -44.45
C GLY A 249 -4.45 -6.41 -45.57
N ARG A 250 -4.01 -6.29 -46.81
CA ARG A 250 -4.82 -6.54 -47.98
C ARG A 250 -5.44 -7.92 -47.83
N ARG A 251 -6.76 -7.99 -47.86
CA ARG A 251 -7.48 -9.25 -48.06
C ARG A 251 -7.16 -9.74 -49.45
N SER A 252 -6.25 -10.69 -49.59
CA SER A 252 -6.14 -11.56 -50.75
C SER A 252 -7.03 -12.75 -50.56
#